data_6edc06487171b6fc9cef9fd5bd115171
#
_entry.id   6edc06487171b6fc9cef9fd5bd115171
#
_cell.length_a   1.000
_cell.length_b   1.000
_cell.length_c   1.000
_cell.angle_alpha   90.00
_cell.angle_beta   90.00
_cell.angle_gamma   90.00
#
_symmetry.space_group_name_H-M   'P 1'
#
loop_
_entity.id
_entity.type
_entity.pdbx_description
1 polymer ?
#
loop_
_entity_poly.entity_id
_entity_poly.type
_entity_poly.pdbx_seq_one_letter_code
_entity_poly.pdbx_strand_id
1 'polypeptide(L)'
;AYTRFMLQVATDTTVAVKADVPTLTKQVQANGSQNYTAATEYRIGQSIPFQITATLPSNYADFPLYKFTIKDTIPVGMTYNNDVRVYLQEGGTEKDISTFFPISYTGNVITITPGDLKYVQGVKVSSKIVIRYTARLNDDAVMGALGNPNIANLTYSNNPNGNNSSTAETPDTKANVYTYQLKVNKVKENQEALAGAGFTLYKKVNNQYTEIKKFKAGSDSTFDFKGLDSGDYKLVESTIPSG
;
A
#
# COMPACT_ATOMS: atom_id res chain seq x y z
N ALA A 1 25.31 -11.78 3.20
CA ALA A 1 25.38 -12.70 4.34
C ALA A 1 26.81 -13.19 4.49
N TYR A 2 27.34 -13.18 5.71
CA TYR A 2 28.68 -13.70 5.99
C TYR A 2 28.54 -15.02 6.75
N THR A 3 28.89 -16.12 6.08
CA THR A 3 28.98 -17.44 6.73
C THR A 3 30.43 -17.77 6.90
N ARG A 4 30.90 -18.03 8.14
CA ARG A 4 32.24 -18.53 8.39
C ARG A 4 32.21 -20.06 8.36
N PHE A 5 33.06 -20.65 7.52
CA PHE A 5 33.33 -22.08 7.53
C PHE A 5 34.80 -22.32 7.28
N MET A 6 35.32 -23.35 7.92
CA MET A 6 36.68 -23.81 7.67
C MET A 6 36.62 -24.98 6.68
N LEU A 7 37.44 -24.91 5.64
CA LEU A 7 37.53 -25.94 4.62
C LEU A 7 38.95 -26.45 4.52
N GLN A 8 39.12 -27.76 4.49
CA GLN A 8 40.33 -28.39 4.01
C GLN A 8 40.12 -28.73 2.52
N VAL A 9 40.82 -28.03 1.65
CA VAL A 9 40.73 -28.29 0.19
C VAL A 9 41.85 -29.27 -0.16
N ALA A 10 41.45 -30.50 -0.45
CA ALA A 10 42.34 -31.56 -0.92
C ALA A 10 42.08 -32.00 -2.39
N THR A 11 40.96 -31.54 -2.94
CA THR A 11 40.51 -31.73 -4.34
C THR A 11 39.66 -30.54 -4.75
N ASP A 12 39.29 -30.43 -6.03
CA ASP A 12 38.37 -29.41 -6.52
C ASP A 12 37.05 -29.45 -5.70
N THR A 13 36.78 -28.34 -5.01
CA THR A 13 35.64 -28.24 -4.08
C THR A 13 34.77 -27.05 -4.45
N THR A 14 33.50 -27.30 -4.69
CA THR A 14 32.49 -26.27 -4.90
C THR A 14 31.71 -26.01 -3.62
N VAL A 15 31.69 -24.76 -3.18
CA VAL A 15 30.89 -24.33 -2.01
C VAL A 15 29.75 -23.47 -2.50
N ALA A 16 28.52 -23.92 -2.29
CA ALA A 16 27.31 -23.11 -2.50
C ALA A 16 27.00 -22.32 -1.22
N VAL A 17 27.20 -21.02 -1.24
CA VAL A 17 26.80 -20.14 -0.13
C VAL A 17 25.35 -19.68 -0.38
N LYS A 18 24.45 -20.14 0.48
CA LYS A 18 23.05 -19.69 0.46
C LYS A 18 22.93 -18.42 1.27
N ALA A 19 22.57 -17.33 0.63
CA ALA A 19 22.17 -16.11 1.32
C ALA A 19 20.77 -16.31 1.89
N ASP A 20 20.66 -16.25 3.23
CA ASP A 20 19.38 -16.23 3.91
C ASP A 20 19.07 -14.78 4.30
N VAL A 21 18.03 -14.23 3.71
CA VAL A 21 17.64 -12.82 3.85
C VAL A 21 16.17 -12.71 4.25
N PRO A 22 15.77 -11.64 4.97
CA PRO A 22 14.37 -11.43 5.27
C PRO A 22 13.59 -11.16 3.99
N THR A 23 12.31 -11.50 4.00
CA THR A 23 11.38 -11.13 2.92
C THR A 23 10.42 -10.06 3.39
N LEU A 24 9.97 -9.23 2.46
CA LEU A 24 8.97 -8.20 2.70
C LEU A 24 7.87 -8.31 1.63
N THR A 25 6.61 -8.29 2.06
CA THR A 25 5.46 -8.21 1.15
C THR A 25 4.57 -7.06 1.57
N LYS A 26 4.01 -6.34 0.60
CA LYS A 26 3.04 -5.28 0.82
C LYS A 26 1.77 -5.57 0.04
N GLN A 27 0.64 -5.40 0.72
CA GLN A 27 -0.68 -5.68 0.19
C GLN A 27 -1.67 -4.59 0.59
N VAL A 28 -2.76 -4.50 -0.13
CA VAL A 28 -3.91 -3.63 0.14
C VAL A 28 -5.15 -4.49 0.32
N GLN A 29 -6.04 -4.11 1.21
CA GLN A 29 -7.31 -4.81 1.39
C GLN A 29 -8.18 -4.61 0.15
N ALA A 30 -8.70 -5.69 -0.43
CA ALA A 30 -9.61 -5.61 -1.57
C ALA A 30 -10.91 -4.88 -1.17
N ASN A 31 -11.34 -3.95 -2.00
CA ASN A 31 -12.56 -3.16 -1.74
C ASN A 31 -13.79 -4.08 -1.57
N GLY A 32 -14.52 -3.88 -0.48
CA GLY A 32 -15.67 -4.71 -0.11
C GLY A 32 -15.34 -6.12 0.41
N SER A 33 -14.07 -6.40 0.72
CA SER A 33 -13.60 -7.70 1.23
C SER A 33 -12.70 -7.53 2.46
N GLN A 34 -12.43 -8.63 3.17
CA GLN A 34 -11.41 -8.69 4.23
C GLN A 34 -10.06 -9.23 3.73
N ASN A 35 -9.97 -9.63 2.47
CA ASN A 35 -8.77 -10.22 1.89
C ASN A 35 -7.78 -9.13 1.44
N TYR A 36 -6.50 -9.40 1.63
CA TYR A 36 -5.41 -8.55 1.16
C TYR A 36 -4.87 -9.04 -0.19
N THR A 37 -4.64 -8.11 -1.11
CA THR A 37 -4.18 -8.37 -2.48
C THR A 37 -3.06 -7.41 -2.88
N ALA A 38 -2.43 -7.66 -4.04
CA ALA A 38 -1.40 -6.77 -4.57
C ALA A 38 -1.97 -5.47 -5.18
N ALA A 39 -3.25 -5.48 -5.59
CA ALA A 39 -3.90 -4.32 -6.19
C ALA A 39 -5.42 -4.39 -6.04
N THR A 40 -6.06 -3.23 -5.99
CA THR A 40 -7.51 -3.09 -5.90
C THR A 40 -7.93 -1.68 -6.35
N GLU A 41 -9.22 -1.40 -6.37
CA GLU A 41 -9.74 -0.07 -6.66
C GLU A 41 -10.52 0.51 -5.47
N TYR A 42 -10.46 1.85 -5.35
CA TYR A 42 -11.19 2.60 -4.34
C TYR A 42 -11.67 3.94 -4.89
N ARG A 43 -12.73 4.48 -4.31
CA ARG A 43 -13.18 5.85 -4.59
C ARG A 43 -12.36 6.86 -3.80
N ILE A 44 -12.21 8.06 -4.37
CA ILE A 44 -11.69 9.22 -3.62
C ILE A 44 -12.53 9.41 -2.35
N GLY A 45 -11.83 9.70 -1.25
CA GLY A 45 -12.40 9.88 0.07
C GLY A 45 -12.50 8.61 0.92
N GLN A 46 -12.34 7.42 0.36
CA GLN A 46 -12.34 6.17 1.13
C GLN A 46 -11.00 5.95 1.85
N SER A 47 -11.08 5.40 3.05
CA SER A 47 -9.93 4.93 3.83
C SER A 47 -9.58 3.51 3.39
N ILE A 48 -8.33 3.29 3.08
CA ILE A 48 -7.79 2.08 2.44
C ILE A 48 -6.85 1.38 3.42
N PRO A 49 -7.16 0.16 3.87
CA PRO A 49 -6.26 -0.60 4.72
C PRO A 49 -5.10 -1.21 3.93
N PHE A 50 -3.89 -1.04 4.45
CA PHE A 50 -2.65 -1.65 3.95
C PHE A 50 -2.06 -2.61 4.97
N GLN A 51 -1.40 -3.65 4.48
CA GLN A 51 -0.64 -4.60 5.28
C GLN A 51 0.75 -4.80 4.69
N ILE A 52 1.77 -4.72 5.57
CA ILE A 52 3.14 -5.13 5.27
C ILE A 52 3.45 -6.33 6.14
N THR A 53 4.05 -7.37 5.57
CA THR A 53 4.49 -8.56 6.30
C THR A 53 5.97 -8.78 6.05
N ALA A 54 6.76 -8.75 7.11
CA ALA A 54 8.17 -9.11 7.09
C ALA A 54 8.35 -10.51 7.71
N THR A 55 9.10 -11.38 7.01
CA THR A 55 9.49 -12.70 7.51
C THR A 55 10.98 -12.69 7.77
N LEU A 56 11.38 -13.06 8.99
CA LEU A 56 12.79 -13.06 9.38
C LEU A 56 13.56 -14.21 8.73
N PRO A 57 14.88 -14.04 8.48
CA PRO A 57 15.71 -15.09 7.91
C PRO A 57 15.93 -16.24 8.93
N SER A 58 16.22 -17.45 8.44
CA SER A 58 16.41 -18.63 9.31
C SER A 58 17.62 -18.50 10.25
N ASN A 59 18.61 -17.72 9.85
CA ASN A 59 19.79 -17.40 10.66
C ASN A 59 19.61 -16.16 11.57
N TYR A 60 18.40 -15.66 11.77
CA TYR A 60 18.14 -14.52 12.67
C TYR A 60 18.71 -14.72 14.07
N ALA A 61 18.73 -15.98 14.57
CA ALA A 61 19.27 -16.30 15.89
C ALA A 61 20.78 -15.99 16.02
N ASP A 62 21.53 -16.09 14.92
CA ASP A 62 22.98 -15.90 14.90
C ASP A 62 23.42 -14.44 15.08
N PHE A 63 22.50 -13.50 14.91
CA PHE A 63 22.78 -12.07 15.07
C PHE A 63 22.71 -11.67 16.54
N PRO A 64 23.76 -11.04 17.11
CA PRO A 64 23.73 -10.48 18.46
C PRO A 64 22.82 -9.24 18.55
N LEU A 65 22.78 -8.43 17.46
CA LEU A 65 21.93 -7.26 17.25
C LEU A 65 21.31 -7.36 15.85
N TYR A 66 20.08 -6.86 15.67
CA TYR A 66 19.43 -6.93 14.39
C TYR A 66 18.71 -5.62 14.03
N LYS A 67 19.31 -4.87 13.13
CA LYS A 67 18.66 -3.68 12.56
C LYS A 67 17.45 -4.10 11.74
N PHE A 68 16.36 -3.40 11.95
CA PHE A 68 15.10 -3.62 11.26
C PHE A 68 14.40 -2.27 11.08
N THR A 69 14.39 -1.76 9.88
CA THR A 69 13.76 -0.46 9.57
C THR A 69 12.96 -0.58 8.29
N ILE A 70 11.65 -0.45 8.40
CA ILE A 70 10.75 -0.37 7.24
C ILE A 70 10.56 1.09 6.87
N LYS A 71 10.74 1.40 5.60
CA LYS A 71 10.32 2.66 4.99
C LYS A 71 9.16 2.38 4.05
N ASP A 72 8.12 3.16 4.19
CA ASP A 72 6.88 3.05 3.43
C ASP A 72 6.54 4.39 2.80
N THR A 73 6.58 4.46 1.49
CA THR A 73 6.36 5.68 0.72
C THR A 73 4.91 5.76 0.25
N ILE A 74 4.15 6.66 0.86
CA ILE A 74 2.76 6.94 0.52
C ILE A 74 2.72 7.78 -0.77
N PRO A 75 1.97 7.40 -1.81
CA PRO A 75 1.85 8.21 -3.03
C PRO A 75 1.11 9.52 -2.76
N VAL A 76 1.37 10.56 -3.56
CA VAL A 76 0.74 11.89 -3.43
C VAL A 76 -0.79 11.81 -3.44
N GLY A 77 -1.36 10.86 -4.21
CA GLY A 77 -2.80 10.60 -4.26
C GLY A 77 -3.41 10.00 -3.00
N MET A 78 -2.63 9.86 -1.92
CA MET A 78 -3.11 9.33 -0.64
C MET A 78 -2.66 10.19 0.54
N THR A 79 -3.51 10.25 1.56
CA THR A 79 -3.23 10.90 2.84
C THR A 79 -3.16 9.84 3.94
N TYR A 80 -2.02 9.74 4.61
CA TYR A 80 -1.82 8.80 5.72
C TYR A 80 -2.66 9.18 6.95
N ASN A 81 -3.30 8.19 7.59
CA ASN A 81 -4.20 8.43 8.73
C ASN A 81 -3.51 8.38 10.10
N ASN A 82 -2.19 8.18 10.18
CA ASN A 82 -1.39 8.13 11.41
C ASN A 82 -1.84 7.03 12.40
N ASP A 83 -2.20 5.85 11.89
CA ASP A 83 -2.81 4.76 12.65
C ASP A 83 -2.02 3.44 12.55
N VAL A 84 -0.71 3.49 12.28
CA VAL A 84 0.14 2.29 12.22
C VAL A 84 0.04 1.46 13.49
N ARG A 85 -0.14 0.16 13.30
CA ARG A 85 -0.03 -0.88 14.33
C ARG A 85 0.91 -1.97 13.86
N VAL A 86 1.69 -2.50 14.81
CA VAL A 86 2.66 -3.55 14.56
C VAL A 86 2.31 -4.77 15.39
N TYR A 87 2.24 -5.92 14.73
CA TYR A 87 1.86 -7.20 15.35
C TYR A 87 2.95 -8.23 15.15
N LEU A 88 3.17 -9.03 16.17
CA LEU A 88 3.93 -10.27 16.10
C LEU A 88 2.98 -11.41 15.79
N GLN A 89 3.15 -12.08 14.66
CA GLN A 89 2.32 -13.20 14.24
C GLN A 89 3.09 -14.52 14.38
N GLU A 90 2.50 -15.45 15.14
CA GLU A 90 3.02 -16.79 15.36
C GLU A 90 1.86 -17.80 15.38
N GLY A 91 1.98 -18.90 14.61
CA GLY A 91 1.01 -19.99 14.63
C GLY A 91 -0.45 -19.57 14.41
N GLY A 92 -0.70 -18.47 13.70
CA GLY A 92 -2.05 -17.93 13.47
C GLY A 92 -2.56 -16.96 14.52
N THR A 93 -1.80 -16.73 15.61
CA THR A 93 -2.12 -15.72 16.63
C THR A 93 -1.34 -14.44 16.40
N GLU A 94 -1.93 -13.30 16.75
CA GLU A 94 -1.30 -11.98 16.66
C GLU A 94 -1.23 -11.33 18.04
N LYS A 95 -0.06 -10.77 18.38
CA LYS A 95 0.19 -9.98 19.57
C LYS A 95 0.57 -8.57 19.17
N ASP A 96 -0.10 -7.56 19.69
CA ASP A 96 0.29 -6.15 19.46
C ASP A 96 1.64 -5.88 20.14
N ILE A 97 2.60 -5.42 19.35
CA ILE A 97 3.95 -5.04 19.78
C ILE A 97 4.28 -3.60 19.33
N SER A 98 3.28 -2.80 19.01
CA SER A 98 3.45 -1.43 18.50
C SER A 98 4.28 -0.54 19.40
N THR A 99 4.24 -0.75 20.70
CA THR A 99 5.02 0.03 21.69
C THR A 99 6.53 -0.10 21.55
N PHE A 100 7.00 -1.16 20.90
CA PHE A 100 8.43 -1.35 20.62
C PHE A 100 8.89 -0.66 19.33
N PHE A 101 7.97 -0.14 18.52
CA PHE A 101 8.25 0.43 17.20
C PHE A 101 7.93 1.92 17.18
N PRO A 102 8.88 2.80 17.49
CA PRO A 102 8.77 4.21 17.16
C PRO A 102 8.42 4.40 15.67
N ILE A 103 7.46 5.28 15.42
CA ILE A 103 6.96 5.60 14.08
C ILE A 103 7.20 7.07 13.84
N SER A 104 7.77 7.40 12.68
CA SER A 104 7.87 8.77 12.20
C SER A 104 7.27 8.89 10.80
N TYR A 105 6.70 10.05 10.49
CA TYR A 105 6.20 10.38 9.18
C TYR A 105 6.79 11.72 8.76
N THR A 106 7.61 11.69 7.70
CA THR A 106 8.29 12.89 7.19
C THR A 106 8.16 12.93 5.67
N GLY A 107 7.69 14.06 5.16
CA GLY A 107 7.31 14.17 3.76
C GLY A 107 6.16 13.21 3.46
N ASN A 108 6.43 12.19 2.66
CA ASN A 108 5.47 11.13 2.34
C ASN A 108 5.96 9.72 2.76
N VAL A 109 6.95 9.64 3.66
CA VAL A 109 7.57 8.38 4.11
C VAL A 109 7.22 8.10 5.56
N ILE A 110 6.58 6.96 5.81
CA ILE A 110 6.44 6.36 7.13
C ILE A 110 7.71 5.54 7.41
N THR A 111 8.39 5.84 8.51
CA THR A 111 9.52 5.03 8.99
C THR A 111 9.10 4.30 10.26
N ILE A 112 9.25 2.98 10.26
CA ILE A 112 8.84 2.06 11.33
C ILE A 112 10.07 1.28 11.75
N THR A 113 10.57 1.51 12.97
CA THR A 113 11.83 0.89 13.41
C THR A 113 11.82 0.68 14.92
N PRO A 114 12.16 -0.53 15.44
CA PRO A 114 12.57 -0.68 16.82
C PRO A 114 14.01 -0.16 16.97
N GLY A 115 14.45 0.10 18.17
CA GLY A 115 15.87 0.41 18.42
C GLY A 115 16.77 -0.74 17.95
N ASP A 116 16.45 -1.95 18.40
CA ASP A 116 17.01 -3.21 17.91
C ASP A 116 15.95 -4.32 18.01
N LEU A 117 15.76 -5.08 16.93
CA LEU A 117 14.73 -6.12 16.90
C LEU A 117 14.98 -7.26 17.89
N LYS A 118 16.24 -7.49 18.30
CA LYS A 118 16.59 -8.53 19.31
C LYS A 118 16.01 -8.21 20.70
N TYR A 119 15.70 -6.94 20.97
CA TYR A 119 15.08 -6.53 22.23
C TYR A 119 13.56 -6.53 22.21
N VAL A 120 12.95 -6.82 21.08
CA VAL A 120 11.49 -6.95 20.96
C VAL A 120 11.08 -8.32 21.49
N GLN A 121 10.37 -8.32 22.63
CA GLN A 121 10.01 -9.55 23.32
C GLN A 121 9.14 -10.49 22.48
N GLY A 122 9.55 -11.74 22.37
CA GLY A 122 8.84 -12.81 21.67
C GLY A 122 9.27 -12.99 20.21
N VAL A 123 10.05 -12.08 19.64
CA VAL A 123 10.54 -12.21 18.26
C VAL A 123 11.61 -13.30 18.16
N LYS A 124 11.39 -14.24 17.25
CA LYS A 124 12.25 -15.39 16.96
C LYS A 124 12.26 -15.74 15.47
N VAL A 125 13.06 -16.70 15.07
CA VAL A 125 13.27 -17.09 13.66
C VAL A 125 11.98 -17.31 12.86
N SER A 126 10.98 -17.95 13.45
CA SER A 126 9.70 -18.25 12.77
C SER A 126 8.68 -17.13 12.81
N SER A 127 8.99 -16.01 13.49
CA SER A 127 8.08 -14.88 13.67
C SER A 127 7.88 -14.10 12.38
N LYS A 128 6.66 -13.62 12.17
CA LYS A 128 6.35 -12.59 11.17
C LYS A 128 6.00 -11.30 11.86
N ILE A 129 6.57 -10.21 11.38
CA ILE A 129 6.20 -8.86 11.80
C ILE A 129 5.16 -8.34 10.80
N VAL A 130 3.94 -8.12 11.28
CA VAL A 130 2.82 -7.65 10.47
C VAL A 130 2.51 -6.21 10.86
N ILE A 131 2.53 -5.31 9.88
CA ILE A 131 2.24 -3.89 10.07
C ILE A 131 0.95 -3.58 9.31
N ARG A 132 0.03 -2.90 9.99
CA ARG A 132 -1.22 -2.43 9.38
C ARG A 132 -1.41 -0.95 9.65
N TYR A 133 -1.95 -0.27 8.67
CA TYR A 133 -2.34 1.13 8.75
C TYR A 133 -3.36 1.45 7.66
N THR A 134 -3.93 2.64 7.72
CA THR A 134 -4.82 3.12 6.66
C THR A 134 -4.30 4.42 6.03
N ALA A 135 -4.64 4.60 4.75
CA ALA A 135 -4.47 5.85 4.04
C ALA A 135 -5.75 6.18 3.25
N ARG A 136 -6.12 7.46 3.20
CA ARG A 136 -7.30 7.92 2.49
C ARG A 136 -6.92 8.35 1.08
N LEU A 137 -7.64 7.83 0.06
CA LEU A 137 -7.49 8.30 -1.32
C LEU A 137 -7.98 9.75 -1.42
N ASN A 138 -7.15 10.65 -1.93
CA ASN A 138 -7.40 12.09 -2.01
C ASN A 138 -7.61 12.58 -3.46
N ASP A 139 -7.81 13.89 -3.64
CA ASP A 139 -8.12 14.48 -4.94
C ASP A 139 -6.92 14.51 -5.91
N ASP A 140 -5.70 14.30 -5.40
CA ASP A 140 -4.47 14.19 -6.21
C ASP A 140 -4.25 12.77 -6.76
N ALA A 141 -5.17 11.85 -6.52
CA ALA A 141 -5.06 10.48 -6.99
C ALA A 141 -4.99 10.40 -8.52
N VAL A 142 -4.06 9.60 -9.01
CA VAL A 142 -3.89 9.31 -10.44
C VAL A 142 -5.01 8.39 -10.91
N MET A 143 -5.74 8.85 -11.94
CA MET A 143 -6.84 8.08 -12.56
C MET A 143 -6.31 7.05 -13.56
N GLY A 144 -6.97 5.90 -13.62
CA GLY A 144 -6.75 4.88 -14.65
C GLY A 144 -5.56 3.96 -14.38
N ALA A 145 -4.95 3.45 -15.45
CA ALA A 145 -4.08 2.27 -15.43
C ALA A 145 -2.76 2.42 -14.66
N LEU A 146 -2.24 3.63 -14.49
CA LEU A 146 -1.02 3.85 -13.69
C LEU A 146 -1.28 3.59 -12.20
N GLY A 147 -2.48 3.94 -11.73
CA GLY A 147 -2.87 3.80 -10.33
C GLY A 147 -2.00 4.61 -9.37
N ASN A 148 -2.10 4.29 -8.09
CA ASN A 148 -1.43 4.98 -6.99
C ASN A 148 -0.60 3.95 -6.21
N PRO A 149 0.65 3.64 -6.63
CA PRO A 149 1.49 2.64 -5.99
C PRO A 149 1.99 3.13 -4.64
N ASN A 150 1.74 2.35 -3.61
CA ASN A 150 2.25 2.52 -2.27
C ASN A 150 3.40 1.53 -2.06
N ILE A 151 4.63 2.01 -1.77
CA ILE A 151 5.87 1.25 -1.91
C ILE A 151 6.58 1.15 -0.56
N ALA A 152 7.05 -0.06 -0.23
CA ALA A 152 7.82 -0.28 0.99
C ALA A 152 9.10 -1.09 0.74
N ASN A 153 10.13 -0.85 1.56
CA ASN A 153 11.33 -1.67 1.67
C ASN A 153 11.74 -1.87 3.13
N LEU A 154 12.63 -2.81 3.36
CA LEU A 154 13.19 -3.14 4.68
C LEU A 154 14.70 -3.05 4.62
N THR A 155 15.28 -2.19 5.45
CA THR A 155 16.71 -2.18 5.77
C THR A 155 16.96 -3.12 6.95
N TYR A 156 17.89 -4.06 6.82
CA TYR A 156 18.16 -5.10 7.81
C TYR A 156 19.65 -5.37 8.00
N SER A 157 20.03 -5.95 9.15
CA SER A 157 21.41 -6.42 9.39
C SER A 157 21.72 -7.63 8.52
N ASN A 158 22.86 -7.60 7.81
CA ASN A 158 23.26 -8.65 6.87
C ASN A 158 24.57 -9.38 7.26
N ASN A 159 25.18 -9.01 8.40
CA ASN A 159 26.40 -9.64 8.91
C ASN A 159 26.25 -10.04 10.38
N PRO A 160 26.08 -11.34 10.71
CA PRO A 160 25.96 -11.81 12.09
C PRO A 160 27.25 -11.66 12.92
N ASN A 161 28.40 -11.48 12.26
CA ASN A 161 29.68 -11.27 12.95
C ASN A 161 30.01 -9.78 13.16
N GLY A 162 29.14 -8.89 12.77
CA GLY A 162 29.25 -7.44 12.92
C GLY A 162 28.44 -6.93 14.12
N ASN A 163 28.69 -5.69 14.49
CA ASN A 163 27.99 -4.96 15.55
C ASN A 163 26.87 -4.08 14.97
N ASN A 164 26.03 -4.62 14.10
CA ASN A 164 24.92 -3.93 13.43
C ASN A 164 25.29 -2.82 12.40
N SER A 165 26.59 -2.67 12.09
CA SER A 165 27.06 -1.64 11.15
C SER A 165 26.88 -2.02 9.68
N SER A 166 26.78 -3.32 9.37
CA SER A 166 26.58 -3.82 8.01
C SER A 166 25.11 -4.12 7.76
N THR A 167 24.53 -3.43 6.77
CA THR A 167 23.13 -3.56 6.42
C THR A 167 22.92 -3.79 4.93
N ALA A 168 21.77 -4.35 4.57
CA ALA A 168 21.28 -4.45 3.22
C ALA A 168 19.79 -4.03 3.17
N GLU A 169 19.26 -3.89 1.99
CA GLU A 169 17.83 -3.58 1.78
C GLU A 169 17.16 -4.70 0.98
N THR A 170 15.90 -4.96 1.27
CA THR A 170 15.07 -5.80 0.41
C THR A 170 14.75 -5.06 -0.89
N PRO A 171 14.44 -5.76 -1.98
CA PRO A 171 13.76 -5.15 -3.12
C PRO A 171 12.48 -4.43 -2.66
N ASP A 172 12.12 -3.37 -3.39
CA ASP A 172 10.86 -2.68 -3.19
C ASP A 172 9.67 -3.64 -3.39
N THR A 173 8.71 -3.57 -2.50
CA THR A 173 7.41 -4.22 -2.63
C THR A 173 6.33 -3.16 -2.69
N LYS A 174 5.26 -3.41 -3.46
CA LYS A 174 4.21 -2.41 -3.66
C LYS A 174 2.82 -3.01 -3.62
N ALA A 175 1.86 -2.19 -3.17
CA ALA A 175 0.44 -2.40 -3.36
C ALA A 175 -0.12 -1.23 -4.20
N ASN A 176 -0.90 -1.52 -5.24
CA ASN A 176 -1.42 -0.50 -6.13
C ASN A 176 -2.93 -0.27 -5.92
N VAL A 177 -3.34 0.98 -5.88
CA VAL A 177 -4.75 1.38 -5.78
C VAL A 177 -5.15 2.13 -7.03
N TYR A 178 -6.17 1.62 -7.71
CA TYR A 178 -6.74 2.23 -8.89
C TYR A 178 -7.96 3.06 -8.54
N THR A 179 -8.19 4.08 -9.33
CA THR A 179 -9.43 4.85 -9.34
C THR A 179 -9.68 5.37 -10.74
N TYR A 180 -10.93 5.60 -11.10
CA TYR A 180 -11.34 5.86 -12.47
C TYR A 180 -12.05 7.19 -12.59
N GLN A 181 -12.29 7.60 -13.84
CA GLN A 181 -13.10 8.78 -14.15
C GLN A 181 -14.11 8.46 -15.28
N LEU A 182 -15.23 9.14 -15.23
CA LEU A 182 -16.19 9.23 -16.32
C LEU A 182 -16.22 10.68 -16.79
N LYS A 183 -15.89 10.91 -18.06
CA LYS A 183 -16.01 12.21 -18.71
C LYS A 183 -17.25 12.24 -19.59
N VAL A 184 -18.09 13.23 -19.38
CA VAL A 184 -19.32 13.45 -20.15
C VAL A 184 -19.21 14.77 -20.91
N ASN A 185 -19.34 14.72 -22.23
CA ASN A 185 -19.41 15.92 -23.07
C ASN A 185 -20.86 16.09 -23.57
N LYS A 186 -21.47 17.21 -23.25
CA LYS A 186 -22.76 17.56 -23.78
C LYS A 186 -22.57 18.32 -25.09
N VAL A 187 -23.18 17.80 -26.19
CA VAL A 187 -23.06 18.38 -27.53
C VAL A 187 -24.41 18.50 -28.18
N LYS A 188 -24.52 19.38 -29.20
CA LYS A 188 -25.62 19.48 -30.15
C LYS A 188 -25.52 18.36 -31.20
N GLU A 189 -26.50 18.24 -32.08
CA GLU A 189 -26.48 17.29 -33.22
C GLU A 189 -25.27 17.49 -34.13
N ASN A 190 -24.83 18.73 -34.33
CA ASN A 190 -23.66 19.07 -35.14
C ASN A 190 -22.32 18.91 -34.39
N GLN A 191 -22.28 18.25 -33.21
CA GLN A 191 -21.12 18.00 -32.33
C GLN A 191 -20.54 19.26 -31.66
N GLU A 192 -21.15 20.42 -31.81
CA GLU A 192 -20.74 21.62 -31.06
C GLU A 192 -21.08 21.48 -29.56
N ALA A 193 -20.24 22.05 -28.71
CA ALA A 193 -20.44 22.08 -27.26
C ALA A 193 -21.78 22.76 -26.90
N LEU A 194 -22.55 22.14 -26.01
CA LEU A 194 -23.82 22.64 -25.52
C LEU A 194 -23.79 22.84 -24.01
N ALA A 195 -23.77 24.09 -23.59
CA ALA A 195 -23.86 24.48 -22.18
C ALA A 195 -25.30 24.40 -21.65
N GLY A 196 -25.49 24.51 -20.33
CA GLY A 196 -26.79 24.55 -19.66
C GLY A 196 -27.33 23.20 -19.20
N ALA A 197 -26.58 22.11 -19.42
CA ALA A 197 -26.95 20.80 -18.89
C ALA A 197 -26.56 20.66 -17.40
N GLY A 198 -27.31 19.82 -16.69
CA GLY A 198 -26.94 19.32 -15.37
C GLY A 198 -26.94 17.82 -15.37
N PHE A 199 -25.97 17.21 -14.66
CA PHE A 199 -25.84 15.76 -14.56
C PHE A 199 -25.73 15.28 -13.12
N THR A 200 -26.37 14.15 -12.83
CA THR A 200 -26.22 13.45 -11.56
C THR A 200 -25.76 12.02 -11.82
N LEU A 201 -24.66 11.63 -11.17
CA LEU A 201 -24.11 10.29 -11.21
C LEU A 201 -24.52 9.52 -9.95
N TYR A 202 -25.06 8.34 -10.14
CA TYR A 202 -25.42 7.40 -9.09
C TYR A 202 -24.60 6.12 -9.22
N LYS A 203 -24.26 5.51 -8.09
CA LYS A 203 -23.69 4.16 -8.03
C LYS A 203 -24.70 3.20 -7.45
N LYS A 204 -24.79 1.99 -8.00
CA LYS A 204 -25.59 0.90 -7.44
C LYS A 204 -24.88 0.27 -6.25
N VAL A 205 -25.48 0.36 -5.08
CA VAL A 205 -24.99 -0.25 -3.83
C VAL A 205 -26.17 -1.02 -3.22
N ASN A 206 -25.99 -2.31 -2.94
CA ASN A 206 -27.04 -3.18 -2.38
C ASN A 206 -28.36 -3.11 -3.17
N ASN A 207 -28.29 -3.17 -4.48
CA ASN A 207 -29.42 -3.05 -5.41
C ASN A 207 -30.14 -1.67 -5.44
N GLN A 208 -29.62 -0.66 -4.76
CA GLN A 208 -30.16 0.70 -4.75
C GLN A 208 -29.15 1.67 -5.38
N TYR A 209 -29.66 2.69 -6.11
CA TYR A 209 -28.84 3.75 -6.66
C TYR A 209 -28.68 4.89 -5.66
N THR A 210 -27.44 5.12 -5.24
CA THR A 210 -27.05 6.22 -4.33
C THR A 210 -26.33 7.31 -5.11
N GLU A 211 -26.69 8.57 -4.89
CA GLU A 211 -26.02 9.71 -5.51
C GLU A 211 -24.55 9.77 -5.10
N ILE A 212 -23.67 9.92 -6.09
CA ILE A 212 -22.22 10.04 -5.91
C ILE A 212 -21.78 11.47 -6.11
N LYS A 213 -22.21 12.10 -7.21
CA LYS A 213 -21.84 13.47 -7.56
C LYS A 213 -22.89 14.09 -8.48
N LYS A 214 -23.09 15.40 -8.27
CA LYS A 214 -24.02 16.21 -9.07
C LYS A 214 -23.32 17.44 -9.61
N PHE A 215 -23.47 17.69 -10.90
CA PHE A 215 -23.17 18.95 -11.56
C PHE A 215 -24.48 19.69 -11.86
N LYS A 216 -24.58 20.92 -11.39
CA LYS A 216 -25.71 21.80 -11.69
C LYS A 216 -25.54 22.36 -13.10
N ALA A 217 -26.66 22.72 -13.72
CA ALA A 217 -26.68 23.47 -14.99
C ALA A 217 -25.87 24.77 -14.84
N GLY A 218 -25.05 25.07 -15.87
CA GLY A 218 -24.14 26.22 -15.88
C GLY A 218 -23.56 26.44 -17.29
N SER A 219 -22.44 27.11 -17.35
CA SER A 219 -21.69 27.39 -18.58
C SER A 219 -20.90 26.20 -19.13
N ASP A 220 -20.77 25.16 -18.35
CA ASP A 220 -19.95 23.98 -18.73
C ASP A 220 -20.71 23.08 -19.70
N SER A 221 -19.96 22.49 -20.62
CA SER A 221 -20.39 21.44 -21.52
C SER A 221 -19.66 20.12 -21.32
N THR A 222 -18.65 20.11 -20.43
CA THR A 222 -17.86 18.94 -20.06
C THR A 222 -17.93 18.71 -18.55
N PHE A 223 -18.18 17.47 -18.16
CA PHE A 223 -18.39 17.07 -16.76
C PHE A 223 -17.48 15.90 -16.41
N ASP A 224 -16.53 16.12 -15.48
CA ASP A 224 -15.58 15.12 -15.05
C ASP A 224 -15.99 14.51 -13.70
N PHE A 225 -16.46 13.27 -13.73
CA PHE A 225 -16.71 12.45 -12.54
C PHE A 225 -15.46 11.65 -12.21
N LYS A 226 -14.59 12.23 -11.41
CA LYS A 226 -13.30 11.63 -10.99
C LYS A 226 -13.45 10.80 -9.72
N GLY A 227 -12.50 9.88 -9.52
CA GLY A 227 -12.37 9.14 -8.28
C GLY A 227 -13.42 8.05 -8.11
N LEU A 228 -13.72 7.32 -9.16
CA LEU A 228 -14.68 6.23 -9.16
C LEU A 228 -13.96 4.89 -8.94
N ASP A 229 -14.61 3.96 -8.24
CA ASP A 229 -14.24 2.54 -8.20
C ASP A 229 -15.06 1.76 -9.25
N SER A 230 -14.82 0.47 -9.43
CA SER A 230 -15.62 -0.38 -10.34
C SER A 230 -17.06 -0.54 -9.83
N GLY A 231 -17.97 -0.87 -10.72
CA GLY A 231 -19.37 -1.16 -10.40
C GLY A 231 -20.37 -0.59 -11.42
N ASP A 232 -21.64 -0.75 -11.10
CA ASP A 232 -22.76 -0.27 -11.93
C ASP A 232 -23.09 1.19 -11.59
N TYR A 233 -23.04 2.04 -12.59
CA TYR A 233 -23.36 3.45 -12.46
C TYR A 233 -24.56 3.81 -13.33
N LYS A 234 -25.34 4.81 -12.88
CA LYS A 234 -26.43 5.44 -13.64
C LYS A 234 -26.14 6.94 -13.74
N LEU A 235 -26.00 7.44 -14.96
CA LEU A 235 -25.91 8.87 -15.24
C LEU A 235 -27.29 9.39 -15.62
N VAL A 236 -27.72 10.48 -15.02
CA VAL A 236 -29.01 11.15 -15.31
C VAL A 236 -28.73 12.59 -15.68
N GLU A 237 -29.20 13.01 -16.84
CA GLU A 237 -29.28 14.42 -17.19
C GLU A 237 -30.41 15.04 -16.37
N SER A 238 -30.06 15.78 -15.34
CA SER A 238 -31.00 16.37 -14.36
C SER A 238 -31.54 17.72 -14.77
N THR A 239 -30.90 18.37 -15.74
CA THR A 239 -31.33 19.60 -16.40
C THR A 239 -31.00 19.52 -17.88
N ILE A 240 -32.02 19.66 -18.71
CA ILE A 240 -31.87 19.61 -20.15
C ILE A 240 -31.77 21.06 -20.67
N PRO A 241 -30.71 21.43 -21.40
CA PRO A 241 -30.57 22.77 -21.95
C PRO A 241 -31.57 22.99 -23.11
N SER A 242 -32.03 24.22 -23.22
CA SER A 242 -32.76 24.65 -24.42
C SER A 242 -31.76 24.87 -25.56
N GLY A 243 -31.79 24.04 -26.56
CA GLY A 243 -30.94 24.14 -27.74
C GLY A 243 -31.58 23.55 -28.96
#